data_2b4bf5f2a8e911a1fa4c1427e12ee09d
#
_entry.id   2b4bf5f2a8e911a1fa4c1427e12ee09d
#
_cell.length_a   1.000
_cell.length_b   1.000
_cell.length_c   1.000
_cell.angle_alpha   90.00
_cell.angle_beta   90.00
_cell.angle_gamma   90.00
#
_symmetry.space_group_name_H-M   'P 1'
#
loop_
_entity.id
_entity.type
_entity.pdbx_description
1 polymer ?
#
loop_
_entity_poly.entity_id
_entity_poly.type
_entity_poly.pdbx_seq_one_letter_code
_entity_poly.pdbx_strand_id
1 'polypeptide(L)'
;MKRISRRNFLKVAGVGAAALGLAACGGSKSGSTATSGTASSAAGSSTGSVNTAGFTVQYGPNPETLDPSLNSAVDGANTIITIFEPLLIINENNEVIGGQAESWEESEDGLTWTFTMKDGLKWSDGSDLTAKDFEYSFKRLACPDTAAPYAETVVGMIDGYQDAIGNPDADGNTTTDPDWDALNVVASEDGKDLTITLSYPCSYFDKLAAFVATSPVQQATVEANGDAWCTEPDTYVCNGPYMITDWIPSERIVLSKNPNYVGGWDTSKIVSDTITLLLLEDSSAAYAAYNSGEAQLIKDVPTDEIPSLTKAEDGGDFYVDTILGTYYISLNDQKEPFTDPNVRKALSLAIDRDYVANTIMQGTYSAASNLVGPSIVDAQGYFYDNANGGSPYIADDYEANMAEAKKLLEEAGYPNGEGYPTIEYSTNDAGYHVPLAEYLQQTWGDLGITLTISKMEWSAFTAARRAGEYDVARNGWVMDYNDPSNMIELFCTDNGNNDGK
;
A
#
# COMPACT_ATOMS: atom_id res chain seq x y z
N MET A 1 9.08 1.13 -23.17
CA MET A 1 9.30 0.02 -22.23
C MET A 1 8.40 -1.16 -22.60
N LYS A 2 8.90 -2.39 -22.62
CA LYS A 2 8.07 -3.55 -22.93
C LYS A 2 7.37 -3.99 -21.65
N ARG A 3 6.05 -3.96 -21.60
CA ARG A 3 5.26 -4.53 -20.52
C ARG A 3 5.53 -6.03 -20.42
N ILE A 4 5.92 -6.50 -19.24
CA ILE A 4 6.06 -7.94 -18.97
C ILE A 4 4.72 -8.43 -18.44
N SER A 5 4.11 -9.39 -19.13
CA SER A 5 2.90 -10.02 -18.63
C SER A 5 3.27 -10.95 -17.47
N ARG A 6 2.36 -11.11 -16.49
CA ARG A 6 2.46 -12.07 -15.37
C ARG A 6 2.87 -13.49 -15.81
N ARG A 7 2.57 -13.84 -17.04
CA ARG A 7 2.94 -15.13 -17.66
C ARG A 7 4.46 -15.29 -17.87
N ASN A 8 5.22 -14.19 -17.99
CA ASN A 8 6.68 -14.23 -18.09
C ASN A 8 7.33 -14.22 -16.70
N PHE A 9 6.72 -13.59 -15.71
CA PHE A 9 7.13 -13.64 -14.31
C PHE A 9 7.15 -15.08 -13.77
N LEU A 10 6.08 -15.84 -14.02
CA LEU A 10 6.02 -17.26 -13.63
C LEU A 10 7.05 -18.15 -14.31
N LYS A 11 7.63 -17.72 -15.46
CA LYS A 11 8.71 -18.46 -16.13
C LYS A 11 10.07 -18.22 -15.48
N VAL A 12 10.30 -17.06 -14.90
CA VAL A 12 11.54 -16.69 -14.22
C VAL A 12 11.65 -17.38 -12.86
N ALA A 13 10.56 -17.48 -12.09
CA ALA A 13 10.52 -18.19 -10.81
C ALA A 13 10.86 -19.70 -10.91
N GLY A 14 10.77 -20.28 -12.10
CA GLY A 14 11.10 -21.70 -12.35
C GLY A 14 12.58 -22.02 -12.56
N VAL A 15 13.45 -21.03 -12.74
CA VAL A 15 14.86 -21.27 -13.12
C VAL A 15 15.82 -21.22 -11.92
N GLY A 16 15.47 -20.53 -10.82
CA GLY A 16 16.36 -20.32 -9.66
C GLY A 16 16.51 -21.52 -8.70
N ALA A 17 15.65 -22.52 -8.74
CA ALA A 17 15.58 -23.58 -7.73
C ALA A 17 16.45 -24.84 -8.02
N ALA A 18 17.20 -24.87 -9.11
CA ALA A 18 17.96 -26.09 -9.50
C ALA A 18 19.39 -26.17 -8.91
N ALA A 19 19.84 -25.22 -8.10
CA ALA A 19 21.25 -25.12 -7.66
C ALA A 19 21.55 -25.49 -6.21
N LEU A 20 20.60 -25.85 -5.35
CA LEU A 20 20.83 -26.10 -3.91
C LEU A 20 20.58 -27.54 -3.44
N GLY A 21 20.95 -28.50 -4.24
CA GLY A 21 20.81 -29.90 -3.86
C GLY A 21 22.09 -30.74 -3.97
N LEU A 22 23.23 -30.36 -3.37
CA LEU A 22 24.39 -31.27 -3.21
C LEU A 22 25.52 -30.62 -2.37
N ALA A 23 25.36 -30.59 -1.04
CA ALA A 23 26.52 -30.50 -0.16
C ALA A 23 26.18 -30.95 1.26
N ALA A 24 26.04 -32.23 1.48
CA ALA A 24 26.29 -32.85 2.80
C ALA A 24 26.56 -34.35 2.61
N CYS A 25 27.81 -34.75 2.48
CA CYS A 25 28.40 -35.92 3.11
C CYS A 25 29.88 -35.99 2.78
N GLY A 26 30.69 -35.98 3.80
CA GLY A 26 32.17 -35.94 3.72
C GLY A 26 32.80 -37.30 3.44
N GLY A 27 34.06 -37.27 3.04
CA GLY A 27 34.99 -38.39 3.27
C GLY A 27 35.84 -38.81 2.09
N SER A 28 37.06 -38.27 2.04
CA SER A 28 38.35 -38.94 1.64
C SER A 28 38.62 -39.58 0.27
N LYS A 29 39.60 -38.98 -0.38
CA LYS A 29 40.79 -39.53 -1.10
C LYS A 29 40.71 -40.05 -2.54
N SER A 30 41.45 -39.31 -3.35
CA SER A 30 42.45 -39.70 -4.35
C SER A 30 42.03 -40.33 -5.68
N GLY A 31 42.53 -39.72 -6.77
CA GLY A 31 42.82 -40.44 -8.02
C GLY A 31 42.38 -39.72 -9.27
N SER A 32 43.35 -39.08 -9.91
CA SER A 32 43.34 -38.49 -11.25
C SER A 32 42.82 -39.42 -12.34
N THR A 33 42.05 -38.90 -13.30
CA THR A 33 42.42 -38.97 -14.73
C THR A 33 41.42 -38.19 -15.59
N ALA A 34 41.94 -37.33 -16.45
CA ALA A 34 41.16 -36.57 -17.42
C ALA A 34 40.73 -37.49 -18.58
N THR A 35 39.48 -37.34 -19.04
CA THR A 35 39.10 -37.74 -20.40
C THR A 35 38.04 -36.75 -20.92
N SER A 36 38.38 -36.09 -22.02
CA SER A 36 37.55 -35.22 -22.80
C SER A 36 36.44 -36.04 -23.51
N GLY A 37 35.19 -35.66 -23.25
CA GLY A 37 34.05 -36.18 -23.96
C GLY A 37 33.15 -35.07 -24.46
N THR A 38 33.10 -34.89 -25.75
CA THR A 38 32.19 -34.02 -26.50
C THR A 38 30.74 -34.39 -26.23
N ALA A 39 29.96 -33.51 -25.60
CA ALA A 39 28.51 -33.72 -25.45
C ALA A 39 27.75 -32.91 -26.47
N SER A 40 27.07 -33.66 -27.34
CA SER A 40 26.10 -33.20 -28.34
C SER A 40 24.88 -32.56 -27.63
N SER A 41 24.53 -31.37 -28.08
CA SER A 41 23.32 -30.68 -27.65
C SER A 41 22.08 -31.33 -28.25
N ALA A 42 21.32 -32.05 -27.45
CA ALA A 42 19.94 -32.41 -27.75
C ALA A 42 19.01 -31.40 -27.05
N ALA A 43 18.33 -30.58 -27.83
CA ALA A 43 17.25 -29.73 -27.35
C ALA A 43 16.05 -30.60 -26.97
N GLY A 44 15.99 -31.01 -25.71
CA GLY A 44 14.81 -31.60 -25.10
C GLY A 44 13.92 -30.50 -24.53
N SER A 45 12.70 -30.38 -25.03
CA SER A 45 11.68 -29.58 -24.37
C SER A 45 11.39 -30.21 -23.02
N SER A 46 12.00 -29.70 -21.93
CA SER A 46 11.61 -30.05 -20.60
C SER A 46 10.34 -29.26 -20.26
N THR A 47 9.22 -29.94 -20.16
CA THR A 47 8.11 -29.51 -19.30
C THR A 47 8.66 -29.48 -17.89
N GLY A 48 9.23 -28.35 -17.49
CA GLY A 48 9.72 -28.16 -16.11
C GLY A 48 8.55 -28.34 -15.15
N SER A 49 8.66 -29.25 -14.20
CA SER A 49 7.76 -29.30 -13.07
C SER A 49 7.88 -27.95 -12.34
N VAL A 50 6.75 -27.26 -12.16
CA VAL A 50 6.69 -26.06 -11.34
C VAL A 50 7.10 -26.45 -9.93
N ASN A 51 8.09 -25.76 -9.35
CA ASN A 51 8.44 -25.96 -7.95
C ASN A 51 7.33 -25.35 -7.10
N THR A 52 6.54 -26.18 -6.43
CA THR A 52 5.42 -25.75 -5.58
C THR A 52 5.83 -25.55 -4.13
N ALA A 53 7.06 -25.91 -3.75
CA ALA A 53 7.45 -26.06 -2.35
C ALA A 53 7.50 -24.77 -1.53
N GLY A 54 7.74 -23.61 -2.18
CA GLY A 54 7.76 -22.32 -1.48
C GLY A 54 8.35 -21.20 -2.33
N PHE A 55 8.00 -19.97 -1.97
CA PHE A 55 8.46 -18.75 -2.58
C PHE A 55 8.75 -17.73 -1.48
N THR A 56 9.94 -17.13 -1.51
CA THR A 56 10.35 -16.10 -0.55
C THR A 56 10.40 -14.75 -1.23
N VAL A 57 9.76 -13.77 -0.62
CA VAL A 57 9.66 -12.41 -1.15
C VAL A 57 9.88 -11.38 -0.05
N GLN A 58 10.53 -10.27 -0.38
CA GLN A 58 10.58 -9.09 0.49
C GLN A 58 9.64 -8.03 -0.09
N TYR A 59 8.66 -7.60 0.73
CA TYR A 59 7.68 -6.57 0.38
C TYR A 59 7.85 -5.27 1.18
N GLY A 60 8.70 -5.25 2.17
CA GLY A 60 8.93 -4.08 2.99
C GLY A 60 9.21 -4.43 4.44
N PRO A 61 9.06 -3.47 5.35
CA PRO A 61 9.28 -3.63 6.78
C PRO A 61 8.19 -4.47 7.44
N ASN A 62 8.32 -4.64 8.78
CA ASN A 62 7.24 -5.20 9.59
C ASN A 62 5.99 -4.31 9.48
N PRO A 63 4.82 -4.85 9.09
CA PRO A 63 3.60 -4.07 9.02
C PRO A 63 3.17 -3.56 10.40
N GLU A 64 2.61 -2.37 10.45
CA GLU A 64 2.06 -1.80 11.69
C GLU A 64 0.89 -2.64 12.19
N THR A 65 0.02 -3.05 11.30
CA THR A 65 -1.13 -3.92 11.58
C THR A 65 -1.47 -4.77 10.37
N LEU A 66 -2.04 -5.94 10.63
CA LEU A 66 -2.66 -6.80 9.63
C LEU A 66 -4.19 -6.90 9.81
N ASP A 67 -4.78 -6.03 10.64
CA ASP A 67 -6.23 -5.85 10.69
C ASP A 67 -6.70 -5.09 9.44
N PRO A 68 -7.55 -5.67 8.57
CA PRO A 68 -8.03 -4.99 7.36
C PRO A 68 -8.68 -3.64 7.64
N SER A 69 -9.40 -3.51 8.75
CA SER A 69 -10.09 -2.27 9.12
C SER A 69 -9.13 -1.16 9.60
N LEU A 70 -7.96 -1.52 10.10
CA LEU A 70 -7.00 -0.57 10.69
C LEU A 70 -5.80 -0.29 9.78
N ASN A 71 -5.57 -1.12 8.77
CA ASN A 71 -4.44 -0.95 7.87
C ASN A 71 -4.65 0.23 6.92
N SER A 72 -3.66 1.11 6.81
CA SER A 72 -3.59 2.15 5.77
C SER A 72 -2.19 2.27 5.17
N ALA A 73 -1.40 1.19 5.22
CA ALA A 73 -0.06 1.14 4.65
C ALA A 73 0.07 0.00 3.61
N VAL A 74 0.87 0.25 2.57
CA VAL A 74 1.03 -0.65 1.42
C VAL A 74 1.61 -2.01 1.82
N ASP A 75 2.54 -2.05 2.77
CA ASP A 75 3.17 -3.29 3.28
C ASP A 75 2.14 -4.21 3.96
N GLY A 76 1.28 -3.66 4.83
CA GLY A 76 0.16 -4.39 5.43
C GLY A 76 -0.87 -4.81 4.38
N ALA A 77 -1.28 -3.89 3.49
CA ALA A 77 -2.23 -4.17 2.43
C ALA A 77 -1.79 -5.33 1.51
N ASN A 78 -0.51 -5.35 1.11
CA ASN A 78 0.04 -6.44 0.28
C ASN A 78 -0.05 -7.81 0.97
N THR A 79 0.10 -7.86 2.29
CA THR A 79 -0.08 -9.09 3.06
C THR A 79 -1.57 -9.43 3.17
N ILE A 80 -2.41 -8.46 3.53
CA ILE A 80 -3.85 -8.64 3.74
C ILE A 80 -4.54 -9.15 2.47
N ILE A 81 -4.29 -8.59 1.28
CA ILE A 81 -4.89 -9.07 0.01
C ILE A 81 -4.50 -10.52 -0.35
N THR A 82 -3.45 -11.06 0.28
CA THR A 82 -3.02 -12.44 0.09
C THR A 82 -3.77 -13.41 1.00
N ILE A 83 -4.22 -12.94 2.16
CA ILE A 83 -4.84 -13.75 3.22
C ILE A 83 -6.32 -13.43 3.45
N PHE A 84 -6.83 -12.32 2.90
CA PHE A 84 -8.26 -11.99 2.89
C PHE A 84 -8.77 -11.78 1.47
N GLU A 85 -10.08 -11.88 1.31
CA GLU A 85 -10.77 -11.58 0.07
C GLU A 85 -12.09 -10.83 0.38
N PRO A 86 -12.27 -9.61 -0.14
CA PRO A 86 -13.49 -8.82 0.01
C PRO A 86 -14.65 -9.36 -0.87
N LEU A 87 -15.78 -8.63 -0.91
CA LEU A 87 -16.93 -8.96 -1.75
C LEU A 87 -16.56 -9.11 -3.22
N LEU A 88 -15.80 -8.15 -3.74
CA LEU A 88 -15.32 -8.12 -5.11
C LEU A 88 -13.78 -8.07 -5.11
N ILE A 89 -13.16 -8.35 -6.25
CA ILE A 89 -11.70 -8.25 -6.45
C ILE A 89 -11.41 -7.61 -7.81
N ILE A 90 -10.20 -7.08 -7.96
CA ILE A 90 -9.71 -6.53 -9.23
C ILE A 90 -8.79 -7.55 -9.87
N ASN A 91 -9.12 -7.99 -11.08
CA ASN A 91 -8.32 -8.97 -11.81
C ASN A 91 -7.09 -8.35 -12.51
N GLU A 92 -6.31 -9.19 -13.20
CA GLU A 92 -5.10 -8.81 -13.95
C GLU A 92 -5.34 -7.85 -15.13
N ASN A 93 -6.61 -7.65 -15.54
CA ASN A 93 -7.00 -6.73 -16.61
C ASN A 93 -7.56 -5.40 -16.06
N ASN A 94 -7.50 -5.18 -14.75
CA ASN A 94 -8.10 -4.04 -14.07
C ASN A 94 -9.64 -4.04 -14.10
N GLU A 95 -10.27 -5.21 -14.18
CA GLU A 95 -11.70 -5.38 -14.17
C GLU A 95 -12.16 -5.83 -12.78
N VAL A 96 -13.27 -5.26 -12.29
CA VAL A 96 -13.92 -5.72 -11.06
C VAL A 96 -14.63 -7.05 -11.35
N ILE A 97 -14.34 -8.06 -10.56
CA ILE A 97 -14.95 -9.40 -10.64
C ILE A 97 -15.40 -9.87 -9.26
N GLY A 98 -16.23 -10.90 -9.19
CA GLY A 98 -16.70 -11.46 -7.92
C GLY A 98 -15.55 -12.07 -7.11
N GLY A 99 -15.34 -11.57 -5.89
CA GLY A 99 -14.51 -12.16 -4.83
C GLY A 99 -15.31 -13.18 -4.04
N GLN A 100 -15.80 -12.80 -2.86
CA GLN A 100 -16.72 -13.62 -2.07
C GLN A 100 -18.17 -13.56 -2.58
N ALA A 101 -18.55 -12.47 -3.29
CA ALA A 101 -19.80 -12.39 -3.99
C ALA A 101 -19.78 -13.18 -5.31
N GLU A 102 -20.83 -13.92 -5.60
CA GLU A 102 -21.07 -14.58 -6.89
C GLU A 102 -21.59 -13.57 -7.92
N SER A 103 -22.48 -12.66 -7.49
CA SER A 103 -23.07 -11.60 -8.31
C SER A 103 -23.39 -10.39 -7.45
N TRP A 104 -23.54 -9.24 -8.12
CA TRP A 104 -24.02 -8.01 -7.49
C TRP A 104 -24.87 -7.21 -8.45
N GLU A 105 -25.78 -6.41 -7.90
CA GLU A 105 -26.70 -5.55 -8.65
C GLU A 105 -26.75 -4.17 -8.01
N GLU A 106 -26.75 -3.13 -8.85
CA GLU A 106 -27.01 -1.74 -8.49
C GLU A 106 -28.46 -1.39 -8.88
N SER A 107 -29.18 -0.71 -7.99
CA SER A 107 -30.53 -0.20 -8.30
C SER A 107 -30.51 0.92 -9.35
N GLU A 108 -31.60 1.14 -10.03
CA GLU A 108 -31.73 2.17 -11.10
C GLU A 108 -31.42 3.60 -10.62
N ASP A 109 -31.62 3.89 -9.34
CA ASP A 109 -31.32 5.19 -8.73
C ASP A 109 -29.87 5.28 -8.19
N GLY A 110 -29.09 4.19 -8.28
CA GLY A 110 -27.69 4.13 -7.82
C GLY A 110 -27.51 4.12 -6.29
N LEU A 111 -28.61 3.93 -5.53
CA LEU A 111 -28.57 4.01 -4.07
C LEU A 111 -28.46 2.67 -3.37
N THR A 112 -28.90 1.59 -3.99
CA THR A 112 -28.92 0.27 -3.35
C THR A 112 -28.06 -0.71 -4.11
N TRP A 113 -27.14 -1.35 -3.41
CA TRP A 113 -26.27 -2.40 -3.90
C TRP A 113 -26.60 -3.71 -3.19
N THR A 114 -26.87 -4.76 -3.96
CA THR A 114 -27.16 -6.09 -3.43
C THR A 114 -26.10 -7.08 -3.91
N PHE A 115 -25.43 -7.74 -2.99
CA PHE A 115 -24.39 -8.74 -3.25
C PHE A 115 -24.91 -10.11 -2.84
N THR A 116 -24.91 -11.07 -3.77
CA THR A 116 -25.25 -12.47 -3.48
C THR A 116 -23.96 -13.25 -3.25
N MET A 117 -23.82 -13.84 -2.09
CA MET A 117 -22.61 -14.58 -1.69
C MET A 117 -22.48 -15.90 -2.45
N LYS A 118 -21.25 -16.36 -2.70
CA LYS A 118 -20.97 -17.70 -3.22
C LYS A 118 -21.43 -18.77 -2.24
N ASP A 119 -21.68 -19.98 -2.75
CA ASP A 119 -22.01 -21.12 -1.91
C ASP A 119 -20.74 -21.74 -1.27
N GLY A 120 -20.88 -22.18 -0.02
CA GLY A 120 -19.84 -22.95 0.66
C GLY A 120 -18.64 -22.14 1.11
N LEU A 121 -18.79 -20.81 1.26
CA LEU A 121 -17.74 -19.94 1.80
C LEU A 121 -17.34 -20.37 3.20
N LYS A 122 -16.04 -20.32 3.48
CA LYS A 122 -15.44 -20.75 4.75
C LYS A 122 -14.36 -19.80 5.20
N TRP A 123 -14.25 -19.65 6.49
CA TRP A 123 -13.07 -19.14 7.16
C TRP A 123 -11.92 -20.16 7.16
N SER A 124 -10.70 -19.72 7.42
CA SER A 124 -9.51 -20.58 7.48
C SER A 124 -9.60 -21.66 8.58
N ASP A 125 -10.37 -21.43 9.63
CA ASP A 125 -10.65 -22.40 10.69
C ASP A 125 -11.72 -23.44 10.32
N GLY A 126 -12.35 -23.31 9.13
CA GLY A 126 -13.38 -24.20 8.60
C GLY A 126 -14.81 -23.82 8.99
N SER A 127 -15.03 -22.80 9.80
CA SER A 127 -16.37 -22.28 10.09
C SER A 127 -16.99 -21.62 8.86
N ASP A 128 -18.32 -21.48 8.85
CA ASP A 128 -19.05 -20.86 7.74
C ASP A 128 -18.80 -19.35 7.70
N LEU A 129 -18.59 -18.81 6.49
CA LEU A 129 -18.56 -17.38 6.20
C LEU A 129 -19.85 -17.03 5.44
N THR A 130 -20.49 -15.94 5.82
CA THR A 130 -21.79 -15.52 5.29
C THR A 130 -21.85 -14.00 5.10
N ALA A 131 -22.93 -13.50 4.52
CA ALA A 131 -23.19 -12.04 4.42
C ALA A 131 -23.20 -11.34 5.79
N LYS A 132 -23.47 -12.05 6.90
CA LYS A 132 -23.47 -11.48 8.26
C LYS A 132 -22.07 -11.09 8.72
N ASP A 133 -21.03 -11.77 8.25
CA ASP A 133 -19.64 -11.43 8.55
C ASP A 133 -19.24 -10.10 7.86
N PHE A 134 -19.75 -9.88 6.65
CA PHE A 134 -19.58 -8.61 5.96
C PHE A 134 -20.40 -7.48 6.61
N GLU A 135 -21.66 -7.73 6.99
CA GLU A 135 -22.45 -6.76 7.75
C GLU A 135 -21.70 -6.30 9.01
N TYR A 136 -21.20 -7.23 9.81
CA TYR A 136 -20.38 -6.93 10.99
C TYR A 136 -19.16 -6.09 10.63
N SER A 137 -18.43 -6.47 9.57
CA SER A 137 -17.17 -5.83 9.19
C SER A 137 -17.37 -4.39 8.69
N PHE A 138 -18.40 -4.13 7.89
CA PHE A 138 -18.76 -2.77 7.47
C PHE A 138 -19.22 -1.92 8.66
N LYS A 139 -20.02 -2.46 9.58
CA LYS A 139 -20.42 -1.77 10.80
C LYS A 139 -19.25 -1.49 11.72
N ARG A 140 -18.28 -2.43 11.82
CA ARG A 140 -17.04 -2.25 12.57
C ARG A 140 -16.19 -1.10 12.00
N LEU A 141 -16.14 -0.93 10.66
CA LEU A 141 -15.47 0.23 10.05
C LEU A 141 -16.09 1.57 10.48
N ALA A 142 -17.40 1.63 10.64
CA ALA A 142 -18.10 2.84 11.10
C ALA A 142 -17.99 3.07 12.60
N CYS A 143 -17.64 2.04 13.38
CA CYS A 143 -17.58 2.13 14.85
C CYS A 143 -16.43 3.07 15.29
N PRO A 144 -16.71 4.16 16.04
CA PRO A 144 -15.66 5.08 16.49
C PRO A 144 -14.57 4.42 17.35
N ASP A 145 -14.93 3.39 18.13
CA ASP A 145 -13.96 2.66 18.94
C ASP A 145 -12.94 1.86 18.11
N THR A 146 -13.29 1.54 16.86
CA THR A 146 -12.36 0.91 15.93
C THR A 146 -11.30 1.90 15.43
N ALA A 147 -11.66 3.18 15.36
CA ALA A 147 -10.80 4.25 14.83
C ALA A 147 -10.21 3.92 13.44
N ALA A 148 -11.05 3.35 12.56
CA ALA A 148 -10.64 2.91 11.23
C ALA A 148 -10.23 4.10 10.35
N PRO A 149 -8.99 4.14 9.80
CA PRO A 149 -8.53 5.25 8.96
C PRO A 149 -9.35 5.48 7.69
N TYR A 150 -9.99 4.42 7.20
CA TYR A 150 -10.80 4.43 5.98
C TYR A 150 -12.32 4.54 6.25
N ALA A 151 -12.74 4.83 7.49
CA ALA A 151 -14.18 4.89 7.81
C ALA A 151 -14.92 5.85 6.88
N GLU A 152 -14.47 7.11 6.78
CA GLU A 152 -15.12 8.13 5.96
C GLU A 152 -15.09 7.75 4.46
N THR A 153 -13.95 7.31 3.95
CA THR A 153 -13.76 6.93 2.54
C THR A 153 -14.64 5.76 2.11
N VAL A 154 -14.78 4.73 2.97
CA VAL A 154 -15.43 3.46 2.60
C VAL A 154 -16.89 3.42 3.01
N VAL A 155 -17.21 3.88 4.21
CA VAL A 155 -18.58 3.77 4.76
C VAL A 155 -19.26 5.12 4.97
N GLY A 156 -18.57 6.24 4.80
CA GLY A 156 -19.12 7.60 4.97
C GLY A 156 -20.29 7.92 4.02
N MET A 157 -20.33 7.28 2.85
CA MET A 157 -21.42 7.40 1.90
C MET A 157 -22.62 6.48 2.17
N ILE A 158 -22.50 5.54 3.10
CA ILE A 158 -23.56 4.60 3.45
C ILE A 158 -24.60 5.33 4.31
N ASP A 159 -25.87 5.12 4.01
CA ASP A 159 -26.97 5.68 4.77
C ASP A 159 -26.93 5.22 6.24
N GLY A 160 -27.19 6.15 7.17
CA GLY A 160 -27.04 5.92 8.62
C GLY A 160 -25.62 6.14 9.18
N TYR A 161 -24.63 6.49 8.36
CA TYR A 161 -23.26 6.70 8.83
C TYR A 161 -23.15 7.75 9.94
N GLN A 162 -23.85 8.89 9.80
CA GLN A 162 -23.79 9.95 10.82
C GLN A 162 -24.33 9.48 12.18
N ASP A 163 -25.39 8.69 12.21
CA ASP A 163 -25.91 8.08 13.44
C ASP A 163 -24.92 7.04 13.99
N ALA A 164 -24.28 6.28 13.11
CA ALA A 164 -23.29 5.28 13.51
C ALA A 164 -22.10 5.88 14.25
N ILE A 165 -21.64 7.08 13.87
CA ILE A 165 -20.51 7.78 14.51
C ILE A 165 -20.95 8.77 15.61
N GLY A 166 -22.23 8.89 15.92
CA GLY A 166 -22.77 9.75 16.99
C GLY A 166 -23.01 11.21 16.60
N ASN A 167 -23.30 11.47 15.31
CA ASN A 167 -23.66 12.81 14.78
C ASN A 167 -22.69 13.90 15.28
N PRO A 168 -21.41 13.91 14.87
CA PRO A 168 -20.44 14.87 15.35
C PRO A 168 -20.82 16.31 14.95
N ASP A 169 -20.59 17.26 15.85
CA ASP A 169 -20.71 18.69 15.56
C ASP A 169 -19.52 19.22 14.74
N ALA A 170 -19.51 20.52 14.43
CA ALA A 170 -18.45 21.14 13.64
C ALA A 170 -17.06 21.10 14.31
N ASP A 171 -17.00 20.84 15.60
CA ASP A 171 -15.77 20.70 16.39
C ASP A 171 -15.38 19.22 16.58
N GLY A 172 -16.12 18.29 15.95
CA GLY A 172 -15.89 16.84 16.01
C GLY A 172 -16.40 16.15 17.28
N ASN A 173 -17.16 16.85 18.14
CA ASN A 173 -17.70 16.22 19.36
C ASN A 173 -19.01 15.49 19.02
N THR A 174 -19.13 14.24 19.50
CA THR A 174 -20.37 13.47 19.35
C THR A 174 -21.54 14.16 20.04
N THR A 175 -22.67 14.30 19.35
CA THR A 175 -23.89 14.92 19.90
C THR A 175 -24.93 13.89 20.35
N THR A 176 -24.81 12.65 19.89
CA THR A 176 -25.60 11.48 20.29
C THR A 176 -24.67 10.33 20.63
N ASP A 177 -25.17 9.32 21.33
CA ASP A 177 -24.40 8.08 21.52
C ASP A 177 -24.23 7.40 20.14
N PRO A 178 -23.02 6.97 19.75
CA PRO A 178 -22.79 6.25 18.51
C PRO A 178 -23.63 4.96 18.45
N ASP A 179 -24.25 4.72 17.28
CA ASP A 179 -25.03 3.52 17.01
C ASP A 179 -24.60 2.89 15.67
N TRP A 180 -23.60 2.08 15.67
CA TRP A 180 -23.10 1.42 14.46
C TRP A 180 -24.10 0.48 13.80
N ASP A 181 -25.14 0.03 14.53
CA ASP A 181 -26.26 -0.71 13.95
C ASP A 181 -27.17 0.15 13.07
N ALA A 182 -27.08 1.48 13.17
CA ALA A 182 -27.78 2.40 12.29
C ALA A 182 -27.24 2.39 10.85
N LEU A 183 -25.99 1.93 10.63
CA LEU A 183 -25.41 1.83 9.30
C LEU A 183 -26.22 0.88 8.41
N ASN A 184 -26.67 1.36 7.27
CA ASN A 184 -27.61 0.62 6.39
C ASN A 184 -26.89 -0.45 5.54
N VAL A 185 -26.29 -1.41 6.25
CA VAL A 185 -25.68 -2.64 5.72
C VAL A 185 -26.42 -3.80 6.38
N VAL A 186 -27.14 -4.59 5.59
CA VAL A 186 -28.08 -5.60 6.11
C VAL A 186 -27.88 -6.92 5.39
N ALA A 187 -27.54 -7.96 6.16
CA ALA A 187 -27.52 -9.33 5.67
C ALA A 187 -28.92 -9.97 5.73
N SER A 188 -29.24 -10.80 4.76
CA SER A 188 -30.44 -11.63 4.79
C SER A 188 -30.41 -12.63 5.96
N GLU A 189 -31.58 -13.08 6.44
CA GLU A 189 -31.67 -14.02 7.58
C GLU A 189 -30.86 -15.31 7.35
N ASP A 190 -30.86 -15.80 6.11
CA ASP A 190 -30.12 -17.00 5.70
C ASP A 190 -28.63 -16.73 5.43
N GLY A 191 -28.19 -15.48 5.48
CA GLY A 191 -26.82 -15.07 5.25
C GLY A 191 -26.34 -15.15 3.81
N LYS A 192 -27.28 -15.22 2.85
CA LYS A 192 -26.95 -15.36 1.42
C LYS A 192 -26.76 -14.02 0.71
N ASP A 193 -27.54 -13.01 1.07
CA ASP A 193 -27.49 -11.71 0.43
C ASP A 193 -27.05 -10.62 1.43
N LEU A 194 -26.28 -9.64 0.94
CA LEU A 194 -25.92 -8.42 1.63
C LEU A 194 -26.47 -7.25 0.86
N THR A 195 -27.29 -6.40 1.50
CA THR A 195 -27.79 -5.16 0.93
C THR A 195 -27.14 -3.96 1.60
N ILE A 196 -26.60 -3.06 0.80
CA ILE A 196 -25.99 -1.81 1.24
C ILE A 196 -26.74 -0.65 0.61
N THR A 197 -27.23 0.30 1.44
CA THR A 197 -27.94 1.49 0.95
C THR A 197 -27.06 2.72 1.14
N LEU A 198 -26.87 3.49 0.07
CA LEU A 198 -26.06 4.70 0.05
C LEU A 198 -26.93 5.95 0.26
N SER A 199 -26.38 7.00 0.86
CA SER A 199 -27.00 8.31 1.01
C SER A 199 -27.05 9.11 -0.29
N TYR A 200 -26.13 8.80 -1.21
CA TYR A 200 -26.04 9.39 -2.56
C TYR A 200 -25.41 8.38 -3.53
N PRO A 201 -25.70 8.48 -4.85
CA PRO A 201 -25.13 7.55 -5.82
C PRO A 201 -23.60 7.62 -5.88
N CYS A 202 -22.95 6.45 -5.87
CA CYS A 202 -21.49 6.33 -5.97
C CYS A 202 -21.14 5.37 -7.11
N SER A 203 -20.67 5.90 -8.25
CA SER A 203 -20.39 5.13 -9.46
C SER A 203 -19.12 4.24 -9.36
N TYR A 204 -18.37 4.35 -8.30
CA TYR A 204 -17.16 3.54 -8.04
C TYR A 204 -17.32 2.66 -6.78
N PHE A 205 -18.54 2.47 -6.29
CA PHE A 205 -18.79 1.66 -5.09
C PHE A 205 -18.38 0.19 -5.27
N ASP A 206 -18.46 -0.35 -6.47
CA ASP A 206 -17.96 -1.67 -6.82
C ASP A 206 -16.44 -1.78 -6.57
N LYS A 207 -15.67 -0.72 -6.85
CA LYS A 207 -14.23 -0.68 -6.57
C LYS A 207 -13.94 -0.59 -5.07
N LEU A 208 -14.77 0.15 -4.32
CA LEU A 208 -14.71 0.16 -2.86
C LEU A 208 -15.04 -1.21 -2.26
N ALA A 209 -16.02 -1.92 -2.82
CA ALA A 209 -16.34 -3.29 -2.42
C ALA A 209 -15.23 -4.31 -2.77
N ALA A 210 -14.25 -3.92 -3.60
CA ALA A 210 -13.04 -4.68 -3.91
C ALA A 210 -11.81 -4.21 -3.13
N PHE A 211 -11.95 -3.18 -2.30
CA PHE A 211 -10.84 -2.61 -1.55
C PHE A 211 -10.53 -3.43 -0.29
N VAL A 212 -9.26 -3.51 0.05
CA VAL A 212 -8.77 -4.37 1.15
C VAL A 212 -9.41 -4.07 2.50
N ALA A 213 -9.74 -2.80 2.79
CA ALA A 213 -10.37 -2.41 4.05
C ALA A 213 -11.80 -2.97 4.23
N THR A 214 -12.47 -3.37 3.12
CA THR A 214 -13.79 -4.02 3.16
C THR A 214 -13.74 -5.53 3.30
N SER A 215 -12.54 -6.10 3.49
CA SER A 215 -12.40 -7.53 3.78
C SER A 215 -13.13 -7.90 5.07
N PRO A 216 -13.79 -9.05 5.10
CA PRO A 216 -14.53 -9.46 6.28
C PRO A 216 -13.58 -9.87 7.40
N VAL A 217 -13.95 -9.61 8.65
CA VAL A 217 -13.28 -10.13 9.84
C VAL A 217 -14.25 -10.99 10.65
N GLN A 218 -13.77 -12.09 11.23
CA GLN A 218 -14.62 -12.98 11.99
C GLN A 218 -14.98 -12.39 13.35
N GLN A 219 -16.26 -12.02 13.55
CA GLN A 219 -16.74 -11.38 14.78
C GLN A 219 -16.32 -12.13 16.04
N ALA A 220 -16.54 -13.46 16.08
CA ALA A 220 -16.22 -14.27 17.24
C ALA A 220 -14.73 -14.21 17.63
N THR A 221 -13.85 -14.14 16.65
CA THR A 221 -12.39 -14.04 16.86
C THR A 221 -12.01 -12.65 17.38
N VAL A 222 -12.57 -11.60 16.78
CA VAL A 222 -12.32 -10.21 17.21
C VAL A 222 -12.81 -9.98 18.64
N GLU A 223 -14.03 -10.39 18.94
CA GLU A 223 -14.61 -10.23 20.28
C GLU A 223 -13.91 -11.06 21.38
N ALA A 224 -13.40 -12.24 21.02
CA ALA A 224 -12.69 -13.09 21.98
C ALA A 224 -11.30 -12.58 22.33
N ASN A 225 -10.61 -11.90 21.40
CA ASN A 225 -9.20 -11.55 21.53
C ASN A 225 -8.95 -10.03 21.59
N GLY A 226 -9.95 -9.18 21.30
CA GLY A 226 -9.76 -7.73 21.21
C GLY A 226 -8.67 -7.41 20.17
N ASP A 227 -7.84 -6.39 20.40
CA ASP A 227 -6.78 -5.95 19.49
C ASP A 227 -5.72 -7.03 19.19
N ALA A 228 -5.64 -8.06 20.04
CA ALA A 228 -4.68 -9.16 19.85
C ALA A 228 -5.11 -10.20 18.81
N TRP A 229 -6.32 -10.11 18.25
CA TRP A 229 -6.83 -11.11 17.30
C TRP A 229 -5.96 -11.26 16.04
N CYS A 230 -5.28 -10.19 15.63
CA CYS A 230 -4.48 -10.12 14.40
C CYS A 230 -2.96 -9.98 14.67
N THR A 231 -2.48 -10.38 15.85
CA THR A 231 -1.05 -10.26 16.21
C THR A 231 -0.35 -11.62 16.32
N GLU A 232 -1.10 -12.71 16.36
CA GLU A 232 -0.56 -14.06 16.54
C GLU A 232 -1.19 -15.03 15.53
N PRO A 233 -0.42 -15.98 14.94
CA PRO A 233 -0.95 -16.94 13.97
C PRO A 233 -2.14 -17.77 14.48
N ASP A 234 -2.11 -18.15 15.76
CA ASP A 234 -3.13 -19.03 16.37
C ASP A 234 -4.50 -18.36 16.52
N THR A 235 -4.55 -17.02 16.54
CA THR A 235 -5.80 -16.24 16.64
C THR A 235 -6.19 -15.60 15.31
N TYR A 236 -5.35 -15.72 14.27
CA TYR A 236 -5.56 -15.04 13.01
C TYR A 236 -6.43 -15.86 12.06
N VAL A 237 -7.74 -15.62 12.08
CA VAL A 237 -8.71 -16.26 11.17
C VAL A 237 -8.95 -15.36 9.96
N CYS A 238 -8.80 -15.92 8.75
CA CYS A 238 -8.90 -15.18 7.48
C CYS A 238 -9.70 -15.99 6.44
N ASN A 239 -10.01 -15.41 5.29
CA ASN A 239 -10.84 -16.03 4.26
C ASN A 239 -10.19 -16.08 2.88
N GLY A 240 -8.94 -15.65 2.74
CA GLY A 240 -8.22 -15.60 1.47
C GLY A 240 -7.57 -16.94 1.08
N PRO A 241 -6.86 -16.96 -0.07
CA PRO A 241 -6.23 -18.15 -0.61
C PRO A 241 -5.06 -18.69 0.22
N TYR A 242 -4.47 -17.85 1.06
CA TYR A 242 -3.43 -18.21 2.02
C TYR A 242 -3.85 -17.82 3.43
N MET A 243 -3.19 -18.43 4.42
CA MET A 243 -3.36 -18.12 5.84
C MET A 243 -2.00 -18.04 6.52
N ILE A 244 -1.88 -17.25 7.60
CA ILE A 244 -0.65 -17.14 8.38
C ILE A 244 -0.42 -18.42 9.18
N THR A 245 0.78 -18.98 9.08
CA THR A 245 1.17 -20.21 9.82
C THR A 245 2.39 -20.02 10.70
N ASP A 246 3.19 -18.95 10.48
CA ASP A 246 4.28 -18.54 11.36
C ASP A 246 4.45 -17.03 11.23
N TRP A 247 4.76 -16.35 12.34
CA TRP A 247 5.03 -14.92 12.34
C TRP A 247 6.05 -14.58 13.41
N ILE A 248 7.20 -14.12 12.96
CA ILE A 248 8.26 -13.58 13.82
C ILE A 248 8.39 -12.10 13.47
N PRO A 249 7.92 -11.19 14.34
CA PRO A 249 7.97 -9.75 14.09
C PRO A 249 9.38 -9.28 13.70
N SER A 250 9.47 -8.40 12.70
CA SER A 250 10.70 -7.86 12.12
C SER A 250 11.67 -8.91 11.53
N GLU A 251 11.21 -10.14 11.33
CA GLU A 251 11.97 -11.20 10.66
C GLU A 251 11.20 -11.75 9.46
N ARG A 252 10.04 -12.38 9.68
CA ARG A 252 9.25 -13.00 8.62
C ARG A 252 7.80 -13.27 8.99
N ILE A 253 6.97 -13.39 7.97
CA ILE A 253 5.65 -14.02 8.02
C ILE A 253 5.66 -15.21 7.06
N VAL A 254 5.17 -16.37 7.47
CA VAL A 254 4.98 -17.52 6.60
C VAL A 254 3.50 -17.74 6.35
N LEU A 255 3.15 -17.74 5.09
CA LEU A 255 1.80 -18.01 4.60
C LEU A 255 1.76 -19.41 4.01
N SER A 256 0.73 -20.19 4.33
CA SER A 256 0.44 -21.48 3.73
C SER A 256 -0.91 -21.46 3.02
N LYS A 257 -1.09 -22.28 1.99
CA LYS A 257 -2.39 -22.40 1.31
C LYS A 257 -3.51 -22.64 2.30
N ASN A 258 -4.59 -21.88 2.17
CA ASN A 258 -5.80 -22.10 2.93
C ASN A 258 -6.60 -23.28 2.30
N PRO A 259 -6.73 -24.43 2.98
CA PRO A 259 -7.45 -25.58 2.42
C PRO A 259 -8.96 -25.37 2.33
N ASN A 260 -9.49 -24.37 3.03
CA ASN A 260 -10.91 -24.05 3.09
C ASN A 260 -11.30 -22.92 2.12
N TYR A 261 -10.35 -22.37 1.36
CA TYR A 261 -10.60 -21.22 0.49
C TYR A 261 -11.61 -21.54 -0.60
N VAL A 262 -12.65 -20.70 -0.65
CA VAL A 262 -13.62 -20.58 -1.74
C VAL A 262 -13.72 -19.09 -2.06
N GLY A 263 -13.44 -18.70 -3.30
CA GLY A 263 -13.42 -17.27 -3.64
C GLY A 263 -13.31 -17.00 -5.14
N GLY A 264 -12.86 -15.79 -5.49
CA GLY A 264 -12.76 -15.30 -6.87
C GLY A 264 -11.48 -15.70 -7.59
N TRP A 265 -10.40 -16.01 -6.87
CA TRP A 265 -9.13 -16.37 -7.49
C TRP A 265 -9.14 -17.79 -8.05
N ASP A 266 -8.63 -17.94 -9.27
CA ASP A 266 -8.43 -19.26 -9.88
C ASP A 266 -7.37 -20.05 -9.11
N THR A 267 -7.80 -20.99 -8.27
CA THR A 267 -6.92 -21.81 -7.43
C THR A 267 -5.94 -22.66 -8.22
N SER A 268 -6.21 -22.93 -9.51
CA SER A 268 -5.26 -23.64 -10.38
C SER A 268 -4.02 -22.81 -10.71
N LYS A 269 -4.09 -21.49 -10.55
CA LYS A 269 -2.98 -20.56 -10.71
C LYS A 269 -2.21 -20.30 -9.40
N ILE A 270 -2.74 -20.72 -8.26
CA ILE A 270 -2.11 -20.60 -6.95
C ILE A 270 -1.19 -21.82 -6.75
N VAL A 271 0.05 -21.72 -7.24
CA VAL A 271 0.95 -22.86 -7.35
C VAL A 271 1.83 -23.09 -6.12
N SER A 272 2.29 -22.04 -5.44
CA SER A 272 3.18 -22.16 -4.28
C SER A 272 2.43 -22.69 -3.06
N ASP A 273 2.98 -23.69 -2.37
CA ASP A 273 2.37 -24.24 -1.17
C ASP A 273 2.56 -23.29 0.02
N THR A 274 3.68 -22.55 0.04
CA THR A 274 3.99 -21.53 1.05
C THR A 274 4.56 -20.27 0.41
N ILE A 275 4.33 -19.14 1.05
CA ILE A 275 4.98 -17.85 0.74
C ILE A 275 5.64 -17.36 2.03
N THR A 276 6.95 -17.09 1.98
CA THR A 276 7.65 -16.45 3.09
C THR A 276 7.85 -14.98 2.76
N LEU A 277 7.31 -14.12 3.59
CA LEU A 277 7.50 -12.67 3.53
C LEU A 277 8.66 -12.32 4.46
N LEU A 278 9.78 -11.83 3.91
CA LEU A 278 10.88 -11.29 4.69
C LEU A 278 10.56 -9.84 5.05
N LEU A 279 10.62 -9.52 6.34
CA LEU A 279 10.29 -8.21 6.89
C LEU A 279 11.57 -7.38 7.04
N LEU A 280 12.20 -7.05 5.90
CA LEU A 280 13.44 -6.30 5.84
C LEU A 280 13.16 -4.86 5.41
N GLU A 281 13.50 -3.90 6.25
CA GLU A 281 13.38 -2.47 5.97
C GLU A 281 14.60 -1.95 5.18
N ASP A 282 15.80 -2.43 5.50
CA ASP A 282 17.05 -2.02 4.85
C ASP A 282 17.17 -2.61 3.44
N SER A 283 17.25 -1.74 2.43
CA SER A 283 17.33 -2.14 1.03
C SER A 283 18.60 -2.91 0.69
N SER A 284 19.71 -2.66 1.40
CA SER A 284 20.97 -3.41 1.20
C SER A 284 20.86 -4.83 1.74
N ALA A 285 20.14 -5.01 2.87
CA ALA A 285 19.83 -6.34 3.39
C ALA A 285 18.89 -7.10 2.45
N ALA A 286 17.85 -6.45 1.91
CA ALA A 286 16.95 -7.02 0.92
C ALA A 286 17.72 -7.45 -0.35
N TYR A 287 18.58 -6.60 -0.86
CA TYR A 287 19.42 -6.89 -2.04
C TYR A 287 20.44 -8.02 -1.78
N ALA A 288 21.00 -8.10 -0.57
CA ALA A 288 21.86 -9.21 -0.17
C ALA A 288 21.10 -10.54 -0.10
N ALA A 289 19.85 -10.54 0.41
CA ALA A 289 18.99 -11.72 0.44
C ALA A 289 18.65 -12.21 -0.99
N TYR A 290 18.39 -11.29 -1.93
CA TYR A 290 18.20 -11.63 -3.34
C TYR A 290 19.47 -12.23 -3.96
N ASN A 291 20.60 -11.58 -3.81
CA ASN A 291 21.88 -12.03 -4.38
C ASN A 291 22.36 -13.37 -3.81
N SER A 292 22.01 -13.70 -2.57
CA SER A 292 22.31 -15.00 -1.95
C SER A 292 21.35 -16.11 -2.39
N GLY A 293 20.24 -15.77 -3.03
CA GLY A 293 19.17 -16.69 -3.39
C GLY A 293 18.19 -17.02 -2.25
N GLU A 294 18.28 -16.32 -1.13
CA GLU A 294 17.34 -16.42 -0.01
C GLU A 294 15.95 -15.89 -0.43
N ALA A 295 15.91 -14.71 -1.05
CA ALA A 295 14.71 -14.14 -1.66
C ALA A 295 14.70 -14.35 -3.19
N GLN A 296 13.54 -14.71 -3.74
CA GLN A 296 13.32 -14.82 -5.18
C GLN A 296 12.76 -13.53 -5.80
N LEU A 297 12.20 -12.66 -4.96
CA LEU A 297 11.71 -11.33 -5.33
C LEU A 297 11.99 -10.36 -4.19
N ILE A 298 12.46 -9.19 -4.53
CA ILE A 298 12.54 -8.05 -3.60
C ILE A 298 11.88 -6.82 -4.23
N LYS A 299 11.28 -5.99 -3.40
CA LYS A 299 10.70 -4.72 -3.81
C LYS A 299 11.72 -3.58 -3.70
N ASP A 300 12.52 -3.60 -2.66
CA ASP A 300 13.41 -2.50 -2.31
C ASP A 300 14.85 -2.80 -2.75
N VAL A 301 15.35 -2.00 -3.70
CA VAL A 301 16.70 -2.07 -4.24
C VAL A 301 17.49 -0.83 -3.80
N PRO A 302 18.76 -0.95 -3.36
CA PRO A 302 19.58 0.21 -3.06
C PRO A 302 19.69 1.15 -4.26
N THR A 303 19.52 2.45 -4.05
CA THR A 303 19.48 3.45 -5.13
C THR A 303 20.79 3.53 -5.92
N ASP A 304 21.91 3.25 -5.32
CA ASP A 304 23.24 3.22 -5.95
C ASP A 304 23.44 2.01 -6.90
N GLU A 305 22.66 0.93 -6.71
CA GLU A 305 22.68 -0.24 -7.59
C GLU A 305 21.80 -0.05 -8.86
N ILE A 306 20.77 0.80 -8.80
CA ILE A 306 19.81 1.01 -9.89
C ILE A 306 20.48 1.34 -11.23
N PRO A 307 21.51 2.23 -11.31
CA PRO A 307 22.15 2.54 -12.60
C PRO A 307 22.89 1.35 -13.23
N SER A 308 23.32 0.37 -12.45
CA SER A 308 23.94 -0.84 -12.96
C SER A 308 22.89 -1.84 -13.45
N LEU A 309 21.78 -1.96 -12.75
CA LEU A 309 20.68 -2.87 -13.06
C LEU A 309 19.89 -2.45 -14.30
N THR A 310 19.65 -1.14 -14.48
CA THR A 310 18.95 -0.60 -15.64
C THR A 310 19.73 -0.71 -16.96
N LYS A 311 21.07 -0.91 -16.89
CA LYS A 311 21.95 -1.08 -18.05
C LYS A 311 22.08 -2.53 -18.52
N ALA A 312 21.47 -3.49 -17.85
CA ALA A 312 21.51 -4.88 -18.27
C ALA A 312 20.84 -5.04 -19.65
N GLU A 313 21.64 -5.33 -20.69
CA GLU A 313 21.20 -5.32 -22.10
C GLU A 313 20.19 -6.43 -22.44
N ASP A 314 20.12 -7.50 -21.68
CA ASP A 314 19.32 -8.70 -21.98
C ASP A 314 18.09 -8.88 -21.09
N GLY A 315 17.49 -7.77 -20.63
CA GLY A 315 16.26 -7.84 -19.82
C GLY A 315 16.51 -8.54 -18.49
N GLY A 316 17.55 -8.12 -17.79
CA GLY A 316 17.90 -8.62 -16.44
C GLY A 316 16.71 -8.68 -15.48
N ASP A 317 16.94 -9.06 -14.26
CA ASP A 317 15.92 -9.33 -13.26
C ASP A 317 15.39 -8.06 -12.55
N PHE A 318 15.72 -6.88 -13.08
CA PHE A 318 15.28 -5.59 -12.55
C PHE A 318 14.18 -4.96 -13.43
N TYR A 319 13.06 -4.65 -12.81
CA TYR A 319 11.89 -4.09 -13.47
C TYR A 319 11.46 -2.81 -12.79
N VAL A 320 11.16 -1.79 -13.57
CA VAL A 320 10.54 -0.54 -13.13
C VAL A 320 9.17 -0.45 -13.79
N ASP A 321 8.11 -0.37 -12.99
CA ASP A 321 6.75 -0.17 -13.49
C ASP A 321 6.13 1.04 -12.79
N THR A 322 5.10 1.62 -13.43
CA THR A 322 4.39 2.77 -12.90
C THR A 322 3.20 2.31 -12.07
N ILE A 323 2.99 2.97 -10.93
CA ILE A 323 1.80 2.81 -10.10
C ILE A 323 1.02 4.12 -10.05
N LEU A 324 -0.27 4.04 -9.77
CA LEU A 324 -1.08 5.22 -9.51
C LEU A 324 -0.75 5.72 -8.10
N GLY A 325 0.00 6.80 -8.00
CA GLY A 325 0.38 7.34 -6.71
C GLY A 325 1.35 8.50 -6.82
N THR A 326 1.47 9.24 -5.73
CA THR A 326 2.36 10.39 -5.64
C THR A 326 3.13 10.34 -4.32
N TYR A 327 4.45 10.45 -4.40
CA TYR A 327 5.31 10.68 -3.26
C TYR A 327 5.32 12.18 -2.96
N TYR A 328 5.05 12.56 -1.72
CA TYR A 328 5.00 13.95 -1.29
C TYR A 328 5.56 14.12 0.12
N ILE A 329 5.64 15.36 0.57
CA ILE A 329 6.08 15.74 1.91
C ILE A 329 4.89 16.36 2.63
N SER A 330 4.53 15.83 3.79
CA SER A 330 3.54 16.43 4.69
C SER A 330 4.19 17.53 5.51
N LEU A 331 3.57 18.68 5.52
CA LEU A 331 3.85 19.80 6.42
C LEU A 331 2.71 19.83 7.45
N ASN A 332 3.03 19.81 8.73
CA ASN A 332 2.01 19.85 9.78
C ASN A 332 1.43 21.27 9.91
N ASP A 333 0.25 21.49 9.33
CA ASP A 333 -0.35 22.82 9.24
C ASP A 333 -0.93 23.34 10.58
N GLN A 334 -0.97 22.50 11.61
CA GLN A 334 -1.31 22.89 12.97
C GLN A 334 -0.12 23.51 13.73
N LYS A 335 1.07 23.47 13.16
CA LYS A 335 2.30 23.98 13.77
C LYS A 335 2.86 25.19 13.03
N GLU A 336 3.26 26.22 13.79
CA GLU A 336 4.07 27.29 13.22
C GLU A 336 5.45 26.79 12.80
N PRO A 337 5.98 27.22 11.64
CA PRO A 337 5.44 28.30 10.77
C PRO A 337 4.54 27.78 9.63
N PHE A 338 4.12 26.52 9.63
CA PHE A 338 3.38 25.91 8.52
C PHE A 338 1.89 26.28 8.49
N THR A 339 1.38 26.97 9.51
CA THR A 339 0.05 27.60 9.49
C THR A 339 -0.05 28.64 8.36
N ASP A 340 1.07 29.31 7.98
CA ASP A 340 1.10 30.24 6.86
C ASP A 340 1.22 29.50 5.51
N PRO A 341 0.24 29.63 4.59
CA PRO A 341 0.29 29.01 3.27
C PRO A 341 1.44 29.51 2.40
N ASN A 342 1.95 30.75 2.61
CA ASN A 342 3.11 31.26 1.89
C ASN A 342 4.38 30.49 2.27
N VAL A 343 4.52 30.11 3.54
CA VAL A 343 5.63 29.26 4.00
C VAL A 343 5.56 27.89 3.33
N ARG A 344 4.38 27.23 3.36
CA ARG A 344 4.20 25.91 2.73
C ARG A 344 4.51 25.96 1.23
N LYS A 345 4.01 26.98 0.55
CA LYS A 345 4.26 27.19 -0.89
C LYS A 345 5.74 27.45 -1.18
N ALA A 346 6.42 28.24 -0.36
CA ALA A 346 7.85 28.52 -0.51
C ALA A 346 8.70 27.26 -0.40
N LEU A 347 8.45 26.42 0.63
CA LEU A 347 9.15 25.16 0.81
C LEU A 347 8.92 24.20 -0.36
N SER A 348 7.71 24.14 -0.88
CA SER A 348 7.35 23.31 -2.04
C SER A 348 8.04 23.77 -3.32
N LEU A 349 8.09 25.09 -3.59
CA LEU A 349 8.74 25.67 -4.78
C LEU A 349 10.26 25.49 -4.74
N ALA A 350 10.87 25.45 -3.56
CA ALA A 350 12.31 25.29 -3.42
C ALA A 350 12.84 23.88 -3.74
N ILE A 351 11.97 22.92 -4.06
CA ILE A 351 12.36 21.56 -4.41
C ILE A 351 12.51 21.44 -5.93
N ASP A 352 13.73 21.16 -6.40
CA ASP A 352 13.97 20.75 -7.79
C ASP A 352 13.48 19.32 -7.99
N ARG A 353 12.28 19.20 -8.56
CA ARG A 353 11.58 17.91 -8.70
C ARG A 353 12.21 17.03 -9.75
N ASP A 354 12.80 17.61 -10.79
CA ASP A 354 13.53 16.88 -11.82
C ASP A 354 14.84 16.32 -11.27
N TYR A 355 15.55 17.07 -10.45
CA TYR A 355 16.72 16.58 -9.74
C TYR A 355 16.37 15.42 -8.79
N VAL A 356 15.29 15.56 -8.02
CA VAL A 356 14.80 14.49 -7.13
C VAL A 356 14.49 13.24 -7.93
N ALA A 357 13.68 13.33 -8.99
CA ALA A 357 13.27 12.19 -9.79
C ALA A 357 14.45 11.51 -10.50
N ASN A 358 15.32 12.29 -11.13
CA ASN A 358 16.37 11.73 -12.00
C ASN A 358 17.66 11.40 -11.25
N THR A 359 17.99 12.13 -10.18
CA THR A 359 19.26 11.97 -9.47
C THR A 359 19.09 11.21 -8.16
N ILE A 360 18.14 11.60 -7.30
CA ILE A 360 17.95 10.93 -6.01
C ILE A 360 17.24 9.59 -6.21
N MET A 361 16.15 9.60 -6.98
CA MET A 361 15.34 8.41 -7.25
C MET A 361 15.79 7.64 -8.50
N GLN A 362 16.91 8.04 -9.11
CA GLN A 362 17.57 7.34 -10.23
C GLN A 362 16.64 7.05 -11.43
N GLY A 363 15.65 7.92 -11.71
CA GLY A 363 14.71 7.76 -12.82
C GLY A 363 13.62 6.71 -12.61
N THR A 364 13.46 6.19 -11.39
CA THR A 364 12.37 5.28 -11.05
C THR A 364 11.04 6.02 -10.75
N TYR A 365 11.10 7.33 -10.63
CA TYR A 365 9.96 8.23 -10.46
C TYR A 365 9.93 9.30 -11.57
N SER A 366 8.76 9.90 -11.76
CA SER A 366 8.60 11.10 -12.59
C SER A 366 8.38 12.33 -11.72
N ALA A 367 8.91 13.48 -12.14
CA ALA A 367 8.65 14.75 -11.46
C ALA A 367 7.15 15.05 -11.49
N ALA A 368 6.56 15.36 -10.32
CA ALA A 368 5.15 15.69 -10.17
C ALA A 368 4.94 17.20 -9.99
N SER A 369 4.08 17.81 -10.78
CA SER A 369 3.64 19.20 -10.62
C SER A 369 2.34 19.33 -9.83
N ASN A 370 1.56 18.26 -9.75
CA ASN A 370 0.30 18.17 -9.03
C ASN A 370 0.25 16.91 -8.16
N LEU A 371 -0.67 16.88 -7.20
CA LEU A 371 -0.92 15.71 -6.35
C LEU A 371 -1.55 14.58 -7.16
N VAL A 372 -2.55 14.90 -7.99
CA VAL A 372 -3.23 13.92 -8.85
C VAL A 372 -2.39 13.68 -10.11
N GLY A 373 -2.00 12.45 -10.36
CA GLY A 373 -1.14 12.07 -11.48
C GLY A 373 -1.83 12.13 -12.85
N PRO A 374 -1.06 12.11 -13.95
CA PRO A 374 -1.58 12.35 -15.30
C PRO A 374 -2.47 11.23 -15.88
N SER A 375 -2.47 10.04 -15.28
CA SER A 375 -3.25 8.88 -15.79
C SER A 375 -4.53 8.61 -15.00
N ILE A 376 -4.91 9.52 -14.11
CA ILE A 376 -6.10 9.40 -13.28
C ILE A 376 -7.27 10.03 -14.00
N VAL A 377 -8.36 9.28 -14.15
CA VAL A 377 -9.49 9.60 -15.03
C VAL A 377 -10.69 10.00 -14.20
N ASP A 378 -11.28 11.15 -14.52
CA ASP A 378 -12.60 11.60 -14.05
C ASP A 378 -13.70 11.39 -15.10
N ALA A 379 -14.92 11.83 -14.78
CA ALA A 379 -16.08 11.74 -15.68
C ALA A 379 -15.94 12.57 -16.98
N GLN A 380 -14.97 13.47 -17.09
CA GLN A 380 -14.75 14.36 -18.24
C GLN A 380 -13.47 13.98 -19.02
N GLY A 381 -12.76 12.97 -18.60
CA GLY A 381 -11.46 12.56 -19.15
C GLY A 381 -10.40 12.50 -18.06
N TYR A 382 -9.20 12.97 -18.37
CA TYR A 382 -8.12 12.99 -17.38
C TYR A 382 -8.26 14.20 -16.46
N PHE A 383 -8.42 13.97 -15.16
CA PHE A 383 -8.50 15.03 -14.15
C PHE A 383 -7.25 15.91 -14.15
N TYR A 384 -6.07 15.32 -14.32
CA TYR A 384 -4.81 16.03 -14.41
C TYR A 384 -4.82 17.07 -15.53
N ASP A 385 -5.24 16.69 -16.73
CA ASP A 385 -5.28 17.57 -17.90
C ASP A 385 -6.36 18.64 -17.82
N ASN A 386 -7.44 18.37 -17.07
CA ASN A 386 -8.56 19.26 -16.87
C ASN A 386 -8.43 20.15 -15.62
N ALA A 387 -7.41 19.93 -14.78
CA ALA A 387 -7.21 20.70 -13.55
C ALA A 387 -6.99 22.18 -13.87
N ASN A 388 -7.95 23.02 -13.47
CA ASN A 388 -7.90 24.46 -13.70
C ASN A 388 -6.91 25.13 -12.75
N GLY A 389 -6.10 26.04 -13.31
CA GLY A 389 -5.19 26.89 -12.55
C GLY A 389 -3.74 26.41 -12.53
N GLY A 390 -3.47 25.18 -12.94
CA GLY A 390 -2.12 24.62 -13.01
C GLY A 390 -1.39 24.59 -11.67
N SER A 391 -0.18 24.06 -11.68
CA SER A 391 0.72 24.09 -10.53
C SER A 391 1.41 25.46 -10.42
N PRO A 392 1.64 25.99 -9.21
CA PRO A 392 2.53 27.13 -9.01
C PRO A 392 4.00 26.80 -9.33
N TYR A 393 4.36 25.52 -9.38
CA TYR A 393 5.69 25.06 -9.75
C TYR A 393 5.89 25.18 -11.27
N ILE A 394 6.98 25.81 -11.67
CA ILE A 394 7.35 25.97 -13.07
C ILE A 394 8.35 24.87 -13.41
N ALA A 395 7.92 23.91 -14.22
CA ALA A 395 8.81 22.88 -14.73
C ALA A 395 9.91 23.52 -15.59
N ASP A 396 11.10 22.96 -15.57
CA ASP A 396 12.28 23.42 -16.31
C ASP A 396 12.80 24.82 -15.93
N ASP A 397 12.28 25.46 -14.88
CA ASP A 397 12.76 26.77 -14.40
C ASP A 397 12.89 26.82 -12.87
N TYR A 398 13.83 26.02 -12.36
CA TYR A 398 14.10 25.96 -10.93
C TYR A 398 14.58 27.28 -10.33
N GLU A 399 15.32 28.12 -11.12
CA GLU A 399 15.77 29.44 -10.64
C GLU A 399 14.58 30.37 -10.36
N ALA A 400 13.57 30.39 -11.23
CA ALA A 400 12.35 31.15 -11.01
C ALA A 400 11.56 30.64 -9.79
N ASN A 401 11.44 29.34 -9.63
CA ASN A 401 10.79 28.74 -8.47
C ASN A 401 11.50 29.11 -7.15
N MET A 402 12.83 29.05 -7.11
CA MET A 402 13.62 29.46 -5.95
C MET A 402 13.52 30.96 -5.66
N ALA A 403 13.46 31.82 -6.69
CA ALA A 403 13.28 33.24 -6.51
C ALA A 403 11.90 33.57 -5.89
N GLU A 404 10.85 32.93 -6.35
CA GLU A 404 9.50 33.08 -5.77
C GLU A 404 9.43 32.51 -4.34
N ALA A 405 10.10 31.38 -4.06
CA ALA A 405 10.20 30.83 -2.71
C ALA A 405 10.81 31.83 -1.71
N LYS A 406 11.92 32.47 -2.08
CA LYS A 406 12.55 33.51 -1.24
C LYS A 406 11.63 34.69 -0.98
N LYS A 407 10.91 35.16 -2.02
CA LYS A 407 9.95 36.26 -1.91
C LYS A 407 8.79 35.88 -0.97
N LEU A 408 8.22 34.70 -1.09
CA LEU A 408 7.13 34.23 -0.22
C LEU A 408 7.57 34.13 1.25
N LEU A 409 8.81 33.69 1.52
CA LEU A 409 9.36 33.67 2.88
C LEU A 409 9.55 35.08 3.44
N GLU A 410 9.99 36.03 2.61
CA GLU A 410 10.09 37.45 3.00
C GLU A 410 8.71 38.01 3.34
N GLU A 411 7.69 37.75 2.52
CA GLU A 411 6.30 38.16 2.76
C GLU A 411 5.71 37.52 4.04
N ALA A 412 6.13 36.26 4.38
CA ALA A 412 5.77 35.59 5.61
C ALA A 412 6.57 36.08 6.85
N GLY A 413 7.50 37.02 6.68
CA GLY A 413 8.27 37.61 7.77
C GLY A 413 9.61 36.95 8.06
N TYR A 414 10.10 36.08 7.16
CA TYR A 414 11.37 35.36 7.29
C TYR A 414 12.38 35.73 6.16
N PRO A 415 12.77 36.99 6.01
CA PRO A 415 13.71 37.39 4.96
C PRO A 415 15.05 36.66 5.11
N ASN A 416 15.48 35.94 4.08
CA ASN A 416 16.67 35.08 4.09
C ASN A 416 16.70 34.05 5.24
N GLY A 417 15.53 33.60 5.72
CA GLY A 417 15.39 32.68 6.83
C GLY A 417 15.59 33.32 8.22
N GLU A 418 15.74 34.63 8.33
CA GLU A 418 15.91 35.29 9.63
C GLU A 418 14.69 35.09 10.52
N GLY A 419 14.91 34.52 11.71
CA GLY A 419 13.82 34.23 12.66
C GLY A 419 13.03 32.95 12.37
N TYR A 420 13.33 32.24 11.28
CA TYR A 420 12.71 30.95 11.02
C TYR A 420 13.13 29.91 12.08
N PRO A 421 12.21 29.15 12.67
CA PRO A 421 12.57 28.14 13.68
C PRO A 421 13.36 26.99 13.06
N THR A 422 14.17 26.29 13.87
CA THR A 422 14.68 24.98 13.45
C THR A 422 13.52 24.00 13.36
N ILE A 423 13.41 23.30 12.24
CA ILE A 423 12.38 22.29 11.99
C ILE A 423 12.98 20.89 11.89
N GLU A 424 12.18 19.87 12.19
CA GLU A 424 12.57 18.48 12.09
C GLU A 424 11.87 17.79 10.89
N TYR A 425 12.66 17.09 10.08
CA TYR A 425 12.15 16.19 9.04
C TYR A 425 12.17 14.76 9.55
N SER A 426 11.00 14.17 9.67
CA SER A 426 10.81 12.80 10.11
C SER A 426 10.75 11.84 8.92
N THR A 427 11.50 10.74 8.97
CA THR A 427 11.56 9.71 7.93
C THR A 427 11.89 8.35 8.53
N ASN A 428 11.60 7.27 7.78
CA ASN A 428 12.21 5.97 8.04
C ASN A 428 13.48 5.77 7.21
N ASP A 429 14.30 4.79 7.59
CA ASP A 429 15.61 4.52 6.98
C ASP A 429 15.46 3.44 5.89
N ALA A 430 14.93 3.83 4.74
CA ALA A 430 14.78 2.94 3.60
C ALA A 430 15.09 3.66 2.28
N GLY A 431 15.81 2.99 1.40
CA GLY A 431 16.06 3.42 0.01
C GLY A 431 16.50 4.88 -0.12
N TYR A 432 15.76 5.66 -0.90
CA TYR A 432 16.03 7.06 -1.21
C TYR A 432 15.49 8.06 -0.16
N HIS A 433 14.82 7.61 0.92
CA HIS A 433 14.21 8.53 1.89
C HIS A 433 15.22 9.40 2.63
N VAL A 434 16.35 8.81 3.05
CA VAL A 434 17.42 9.54 3.72
C VAL A 434 18.18 10.47 2.75
N PRO A 435 18.61 10.02 1.56
CA PRO A 435 19.16 10.91 0.54
C PRO A 435 18.25 12.10 0.18
N LEU A 436 16.92 11.89 0.12
CA LEU A 436 15.97 12.97 -0.08
C LEU A 436 15.96 13.96 1.09
N ALA A 437 15.97 13.47 2.33
CA ALA A 437 16.02 14.32 3.52
C ALA A 437 17.29 15.18 3.56
N GLU A 438 18.44 14.62 3.19
CA GLU A 438 19.73 15.35 3.08
C GLU A 438 19.68 16.41 1.98
N TYR A 439 19.07 16.10 0.83
CA TYR A 439 18.82 17.07 -0.23
C TYR A 439 17.95 18.23 0.25
N LEU A 440 16.84 17.95 0.95
CA LEU A 440 15.96 18.99 1.51
C LEU A 440 16.69 19.86 2.54
N GLN A 441 17.52 19.25 3.38
CA GLN A 441 18.34 19.98 4.35
C GLN A 441 19.27 20.99 3.64
N GLN A 442 19.88 20.58 2.55
CA GLN A 442 20.73 21.47 1.76
C GLN A 442 19.90 22.56 1.06
N THR A 443 18.87 22.19 0.33
CA THR A 443 18.05 23.09 -0.49
C THR A 443 17.33 24.14 0.34
N TRP A 444 16.73 23.74 1.47
CA TRP A 444 16.11 24.70 2.38
C TRP A 444 17.15 25.50 3.18
N GLY A 445 18.36 24.95 3.35
CA GLY A 445 19.52 25.71 3.85
C GLY A 445 19.87 26.93 2.96
N ASP A 446 19.68 26.84 1.64
CA ASP A 446 19.84 27.95 0.70
C ASP A 446 18.76 29.05 0.84
N LEU A 447 17.68 28.74 1.55
CA LEU A 447 16.65 29.68 2.01
C LEU A 447 16.95 30.26 3.40
N GLY A 448 18.02 29.82 4.07
CA GLY A 448 18.38 30.19 5.45
C GLY A 448 17.65 29.37 6.52
N ILE A 449 17.01 28.27 6.15
CA ILE A 449 16.26 27.41 7.07
C ILE A 449 17.15 26.28 7.61
N THR A 450 17.09 26.04 8.92
CA THR A 450 17.80 24.93 9.55
C THR A 450 16.86 23.73 9.67
N LEU A 451 17.19 22.63 8.98
CA LEU A 451 16.48 21.35 9.02
C LEU A 451 17.32 20.30 9.78
N THR A 452 16.72 19.61 10.74
CA THR A 452 17.27 18.41 11.37
C THR A 452 16.55 17.17 10.83
N ILE A 453 17.25 16.02 10.77
CA ILE A 453 16.70 14.78 10.24
C ILE A 453 16.53 13.80 11.39
N SER A 454 15.30 13.30 11.56
CA SER A 454 14.93 12.27 12.53
C SER A 454 14.60 10.98 11.78
N LYS A 455 15.36 9.92 12.04
CA LYS A 455 15.15 8.59 11.45
C LYS A 455 14.50 7.68 12.47
N MET A 456 13.43 7.01 12.07
CA MET A 456 12.65 6.10 12.89
C MET A 456 12.51 4.75 12.19
N GLU A 457 12.24 3.71 12.96
CA GLU A 457 11.74 2.45 12.41
C GLU A 457 10.32 2.68 11.82
N TRP A 458 9.94 1.87 10.82
CA TRP A 458 8.74 2.10 10.02
C TRP A 458 7.45 2.23 10.83
N SER A 459 7.19 1.30 11.77
CA SER A 459 5.95 1.31 12.55
C SER A 459 5.90 2.50 13.52
N ALA A 460 7.02 2.86 14.12
CA ALA A 460 7.12 4.04 14.98
C ALA A 460 6.94 5.34 14.17
N PHE A 461 7.50 5.39 12.95
CA PHE A 461 7.37 6.52 12.05
C PHE A 461 5.90 6.74 11.63
N THR A 462 5.21 5.68 11.21
CA THR A 462 3.80 5.77 10.78
C THR A 462 2.89 6.17 11.92
N ALA A 463 3.09 5.62 13.12
CA ALA A 463 2.34 5.99 14.31
C ALA A 463 2.53 7.48 14.68
N ALA A 464 3.79 7.97 14.71
CA ALA A 464 4.09 9.37 15.00
C ALA A 464 3.48 10.32 13.95
N ARG A 465 3.55 9.95 12.66
CA ARG A 465 2.97 10.74 11.57
C ARG A 465 1.45 10.85 11.71
N ARG A 466 0.74 9.75 11.94
CA ARG A 466 -0.71 9.75 12.16
C ARG A 466 -1.11 10.56 13.40
N ALA A 467 -0.31 10.51 14.45
CA ALA A 467 -0.54 11.30 15.65
C ALA A 467 -0.25 12.81 15.46
N GLY A 468 0.34 13.23 14.33
CA GLY A 468 0.77 14.62 14.10
C GLY A 468 2.02 15.00 14.92
N GLU A 469 2.80 14.02 15.37
CA GLU A 469 4.02 14.22 16.16
C GLU A 469 5.24 14.46 15.27
N TYR A 470 5.13 15.38 14.31
CA TYR A 470 6.19 15.77 13.40
C TYR A 470 6.03 17.25 13.01
N ASP A 471 7.09 17.87 12.50
CA ASP A 471 7.03 19.21 11.85
C ASP A 471 6.86 19.02 10.34
N VAL A 472 7.77 18.26 9.75
CA VAL A 472 7.76 17.84 8.35
C VAL A 472 8.00 16.34 8.28
N ALA A 473 7.22 15.63 7.49
CA ALA A 473 7.39 14.18 7.33
C ALA A 473 7.39 13.76 5.86
N ARG A 474 8.17 12.73 5.54
CA ARG A 474 7.99 12.08 4.25
C ARG A 474 6.61 11.45 4.19
N ASN A 475 5.99 11.45 3.03
CA ASN A 475 4.72 10.80 2.80
C ASN A 475 4.61 10.31 1.35
N GLY A 476 3.55 9.63 1.05
CA GLY A 476 3.19 9.17 -0.28
C GLY A 476 1.87 8.43 -0.22
N TRP A 477 1.13 8.46 -1.30
CA TRP A 477 -0.10 7.73 -1.42
C TRP A 477 -0.09 6.91 -2.72
N VAL A 478 -0.37 5.63 -2.59
CA VAL A 478 -0.68 4.74 -3.70
C VAL A 478 -2.19 4.60 -3.71
N MET A 479 -2.81 4.93 -4.83
CA MET A 479 -4.27 4.97 -4.93
C MET A 479 -4.89 3.59 -4.73
N ASP A 480 -5.95 3.55 -3.96
CA ASP A 480 -6.73 2.34 -3.67
C ASP A 480 -7.66 2.01 -4.86
N TYR A 481 -8.12 3.05 -5.54
CA TYR A 481 -8.95 2.95 -6.73
C TYR A 481 -8.68 4.12 -7.69
N ASN A 482 -8.93 3.91 -8.99
CA ASN A 482 -8.67 4.91 -10.03
C ASN A 482 -9.81 5.93 -10.12
N ASP A 483 -9.81 6.88 -9.19
CA ASP A 483 -10.65 8.07 -9.19
C ASP A 483 -9.92 9.21 -8.47
N PRO A 484 -9.99 10.48 -8.94
CA PRO A 484 -9.31 11.60 -8.30
C PRO A 484 -9.68 11.82 -6.83
N SER A 485 -10.87 11.42 -6.40
CA SER A 485 -11.32 11.53 -5.00
C SER A 485 -10.34 10.86 -4.04
N ASN A 486 -9.78 9.71 -4.41
CA ASN A 486 -8.84 8.96 -3.56
C ASN A 486 -7.54 9.72 -3.23
N MET A 487 -7.17 10.70 -4.04
CA MET A 487 -6.02 11.58 -3.75
C MET A 487 -6.45 12.86 -3.03
N ILE A 488 -7.62 13.42 -3.39
CA ILE A 488 -8.08 14.72 -2.90
C ILE A 488 -8.59 14.61 -1.47
N GLU A 489 -9.31 13.56 -1.16
CA GLU A 489 -9.90 13.33 0.17
C GLU A 489 -8.87 13.22 1.30
N LEU A 490 -7.61 12.86 0.99
CA LEU A 490 -6.51 12.84 1.96
C LEU A 490 -6.23 14.20 2.62
N PHE A 491 -6.76 15.28 2.06
CA PHE A 491 -6.58 16.64 2.57
C PHE A 491 -7.91 17.25 3.07
N CYS A 492 -8.95 16.41 3.22
CA CYS A 492 -10.19 16.81 3.87
C CYS A 492 -10.05 16.67 5.39
N THR A 493 -10.61 17.62 6.15
CA THR A 493 -10.45 17.73 7.61
C THR A 493 -10.85 16.45 8.35
N ASP A 494 -11.90 15.77 7.88
CA ASP A 494 -12.47 14.60 8.57
C ASP A 494 -11.91 13.26 8.06
N ASN A 495 -10.97 13.28 7.10
CA ASN A 495 -10.39 12.06 6.57
C ASN A 495 -9.34 11.48 7.53
N GLY A 496 -9.50 10.21 7.92
CA GLY A 496 -8.60 9.52 8.86
C GLY A 496 -7.15 9.36 8.36
N ASN A 497 -6.93 9.49 7.05
CA ASN A 497 -5.60 9.46 6.42
C ASN A 497 -5.02 10.87 6.16
N ASN A 498 -5.68 11.94 6.67
CA ASN A 498 -5.14 13.29 6.58
C ASN A 498 -3.98 13.48 7.57
N ASP A 499 -2.79 13.13 7.15
CA ASP A 499 -1.56 13.32 7.94
C ASP A 499 -1.09 14.78 8.01
N GLY A 500 -1.60 15.66 7.14
CA GLY A 500 -1.30 17.11 7.15
C GLY A 500 -1.99 17.88 8.27
N LYS A 501 -3.05 17.26 8.81
CA LYS A 501 -3.96 17.81 9.83
C LYS A 501 -4.70 19.03 9.27
#